data_c89a80bff9ae8ef43aebe55d1edc0ce9
#
_entry.id   c89a80bff9ae8ef43aebe55d1edc0ce9
#
_cell.length_a   1.000
_cell.length_b   1.000
_cell.length_c   1.000
_cell.angle_alpha   90.00
_cell.angle_beta   90.00
_cell.angle_gamma   90.00
#
_symmetry.space_group_name_H-M   'P 1'
#
loop_
_entity.id
_entity.type
_entity.pdbx_description
1 polymer ?
#
loop_
_entity_poly.entity_id
_entity_poly.type
_entity_poly.pdbx_seq_one_letter_code
_entity_poly.pdbx_strand_id
1 'polypeptide(L)'
;MKHILCLMLLAICTMQGVVAKQKKPIIVAYVASWGSQRMPDPTLMTHLNYAFGKVTDTFDGMTIQNTDFLRKVMKLKEQNPELKIILSIGGWTAGNFSEMAADEHFRMGFARDCKKAVDEYGLDGIDIDWEYPSSNEAGISASPDDIDNFTLLMRDLRQVLGKKTLLTIATIADAKFIDFRACMKYLDFVNIMAYDVANPPKHHTTLYRSSLSGRITVDEAVQAHLKAGVPREKLTLGMPLYGRGAGSNKVLGSFVKTGETGGQYKRMWDDVGKVPYLAGDDGKLLLAYDSPVSLAYKCQYIKEQGLLGAMYWECTEDNDLLEGMRAIWLYLNK
;
A
#
# COMPACT_ATOMS: atom_id res chain seq x y z
N MET A 1 44.30 16.24 65.90
CA MET A 1 42.90 16.10 65.35
C MET A 1 42.99 16.33 63.86
N LYS A 2 42.88 15.25 63.09
CA LYS A 2 43.08 15.25 61.63
C LYS A 2 41.70 15.32 60.97
N HIS A 3 41.47 16.39 60.19
CA HIS A 3 40.27 16.52 59.37
C HIS A 3 40.44 15.71 58.05
N ILE A 4 39.61 14.68 57.86
CA ILE A 4 39.50 13.91 56.63
C ILE A 4 38.42 14.63 55.79
N LEU A 5 38.83 15.21 54.68
CA LEU A 5 37.93 15.81 53.69
C LEU A 5 37.56 14.73 52.67
N CYS A 6 36.30 14.30 52.69
CA CYS A 6 35.77 13.29 51.77
C CYS A 6 35.28 14.01 50.48
N LEU A 7 36.01 13.92 49.38
CA LEU A 7 35.60 14.35 48.06
C LEU A 7 34.68 13.30 47.43
N MET A 8 33.37 13.59 47.35
CA MET A 8 32.45 12.85 46.52
C MET A 8 32.57 13.36 45.08
N LEU A 9 33.19 12.55 44.21
CA LEU A 9 33.10 12.73 42.76
C LEU A 9 31.72 12.25 42.27
N LEU A 10 30.85 13.17 41.92
CA LEU A 10 29.64 12.87 41.16
C LEU A 10 30.04 12.58 39.71
N ALA A 11 30.03 11.33 39.31
CA ALA A 11 30.12 10.94 37.90
C ALA A 11 28.77 11.20 37.23
N ILE A 12 28.65 12.31 36.52
CA ILE A 12 27.53 12.58 35.63
C ILE A 12 27.74 11.72 34.38
N CYS A 13 27.11 10.54 34.34
CA CYS A 13 26.95 9.77 33.11
C CYS A 13 25.98 10.52 32.18
N THR A 14 26.52 11.30 31.25
CA THR A 14 25.73 11.79 30.11
C THR A 14 25.42 10.61 29.21
N MET A 15 24.24 10.04 29.37
CA MET A 15 23.66 9.16 28.35
C MET A 15 23.43 10.00 27.08
N GLN A 16 24.42 10.07 26.21
CA GLN A 16 24.20 10.50 24.83
C GLN A 16 23.38 9.36 24.17
N GLY A 17 22.08 9.50 24.18
CA GLY A 17 21.21 8.65 23.37
C GLY A 17 21.65 8.78 21.91
N VAL A 18 22.18 7.72 21.34
CA VAL A 18 22.38 7.62 19.89
C VAL A 18 20.99 7.70 19.27
N VAL A 19 20.60 8.89 18.82
CA VAL A 19 19.42 9.05 17.99
C VAL A 19 19.74 8.35 16.68
N ALA A 20 19.30 7.11 16.56
CA ALA A 20 19.40 6.38 15.32
C ALA A 20 18.75 7.24 14.22
N LYS A 21 19.54 7.59 13.18
CA LYS A 21 19.09 8.40 12.07
C LYS A 21 17.86 7.70 11.46
N GLN A 22 16.67 8.22 11.72
CA GLN A 22 15.42 7.64 11.24
C GLN A 22 15.52 7.54 9.72
N LYS A 23 15.36 6.33 9.17
CA LYS A 23 15.36 6.14 7.72
C LYS A 23 14.24 7.00 7.13
N LYS A 24 14.52 7.66 6.00
CA LYS A 24 13.45 8.39 5.29
C LYS A 24 12.32 7.44 4.94
N PRO A 25 11.07 7.82 5.19
CA PRO A 25 9.92 7.01 4.78
C PRO A 25 9.95 6.74 3.27
N ILE A 26 9.52 5.54 2.87
CA ILE A 26 9.34 5.23 1.46
C ILE A 26 7.94 5.67 0.99
N ILE A 27 7.83 5.89 -0.32
CA ILE A 27 6.54 6.17 -0.96
C ILE A 27 6.38 5.17 -2.10
N VAL A 28 5.40 4.28 -1.96
CA VAL A 28 5.04 3.26 -2.94
C VAL A 28 3.85 3.75 -3.73
N ALA A 29 4.02 3.95 -5.02
CA ALA A 29 2.96 4.32 -5.94
C ALA A 29 2.52 3.11 -6.76
N TYR A 30 1.23 3.00 -7.07
CA TYR A 30 0.77 2.07 -8.09
C TYR A 30 0.46 2.83 -9.39
N VAL A 31 0.77 2.21 -10.54
CA VAL A 31 0.35 2.67 -11.85
C VAL A 31 -0.38 1.57 -12.59
N ALA A 32 -1.62 1.85 -13.01
CA ALA A 32 -2.44 0.89 -13.72
C ALA A 32 -2.00 0.73 -15.18
N SER A 33 -1.94 -0.50 -15.68
CA SER A 33 -1.62 -0.83 -17.08
C SER A 33 -2.73 -0.50 -18.08
N TRP A 34 -3.88 -0.12 -17.58
CA TRP A 34 -5.09 0.28 -18.33
C TRP A 34 -5.42 1.76 -18.08
N GLY A 35 -6.48 2.26 -18.71
CA GLY A 35 -6.92 3.63 -18.50
C GLY A 35 -6.10 4.65 -19.28
N SER A 36 -5.86 5.80 -18.69
CA SER A 36 -5.26 6.96 -19.37
C SER A 36 -3.79 6.77 -19.75
N GLN A 37 -3.10 5.77 -19.17
CA GLN A 37 -1.65 5.54 -19.32
C GLN A 37 -0.81 6.83 -19.10
N ARG A 38 -1.31 7.71 -18.24
CA ARG A 38 -0.57 8.92 -17.87
C ARG A 38 0.69 8.52 -17.12
N MET A 39 1.83 9.02 -17.58
CA MET A 39 3.11 8.76 -16.92
C MET A 39 3.16 9.47 -15.57
N PRO A 40 3.46 8.76 -14.48
CA PRO A 40 3.62 9.39 -13.16
C PRO A 40 4.91 10.22 -13.10
N ASP A 41 4.95 11.21 -12.21
CA ASP A 41 6.17 11.97 -11.91
C ASP A 41 7.07 11.15 -10.98
N PRO A 42 8.22 10.62 -11.48
CA PRO A 42 9.08 9.72 -10.70
C PRO A 42 9.78 10.42 -9.53
N THR A 43 9.74 11.75 -9.45
CA THR A 43 10.37 12.52 -8.36
C THR A 43 9.51 12.54 -7.09
N LEU A 44 8.25 12.15 -7.20
CA LEU A 44 7.27 12.15 -6.09
C LEU A 44 7.11 10.78 -5.40
N MET A 45 7.97 9.81 -5.73
CA MET A 45 7.91 8.45 -5.17
C MET A 45 9.29 7.82 -5.06
N THR A 46 9.40 6.75 -4.28
CA THR A 46 10.61 5.93 -4.15
C THR A 46 10.45 4.55 -4.80
N HIS A 47 9.22 4.05 -4.85
CA HIS A 47 8.85 2.76 -5.44
C HIS A 47 7.63 2.96 -6.34
N LEU A 48 7.61 2.23 -7.45
CA LEU A 48 6.49 2.23 -8.41
C LEU A 48 6.10 0.78 -8.70
N ASN A 49 4.92 0.39 -8.27
CA ASN A 49 4.33 -0.90 -8.56
C ASN A 49 3.54 -0.82 -9.87
N TYR A 50 3.97 -1.56 -10.87
CA TYR A 50 3.26 -1.68 -12.14
C TYR A 50 2.12 -2.72 -12.01
N ALA A 51 0.90 -2.31 -12.15
CA ALA A 51 -0.30 -3.13 -11.99
C ALA A 51 -0.95 -3.42 -13.36
N PHE A 52 -1.07 -4.68 -13.86
CA PHE A 52 -0.72 -5.90 -13.14
C PHE A 52 -0.11 -6.95 -14.09
N GLY A 53 0.58 -7.90 -13.47
CA GLY A 53 0.71 -9.24 -13.99
C GLY A 53 -0.46 -10.12 -13.52
N LYS A 54 -0.65 -11.29 -14.16
CA LYS A 54 -1.68 -12.28 -13.78
C LYS A 54 -1.13 -13.69 -13.85
N VAL A 55 -1.58 -14.58 -12.97
CA VAL A 55 -1.29 -16.01 -13.06
C VAL A 55 -1.90 -16.56 -14.35
N THR A 56 -1.19 -17.42 -15.05
CA THR A 56 -1.68 -18.08 -16.27
C THR A 56 -2.79 -19.09 -15.99
N ASP A 57 -3.56 -19.43 -17.02
CA ASP A 57 -4.59 -20.49 -16.92
C ASP A 57 -3.99 -21.91 -16.75
N THR A 58 -2.69 -22.06 -16.97
CA THR A 58 -1.95 -23.29 -16.69
C THR A 58 -1.38 -23.34 -15.27
N PHE A 59 -1.57 -22.27 -14.48
CA PHE A 59 -1.16 -22.10 -13.09
C PHE A 59 0.36 -22.06 -12.84
N ASP A 60 1.19 -22.36 -13.80
CA ASP A 60 2.66 -22.52 -13.66
C ASP A 60 3.48 -21.31 -14.16
N GLY A 61 2.81 -20.22 -14.52
CA GLY A 61 3.45 -19.02 -15.05
C GLY A 61 2.66 -17.75 -14.79
N MET A 62 3.16 -16.64 -15.32
CA MET A 62 2.46 -15.37 -15.27
C MET A 62 2.53 -14.61 -16.60
N THR A 63 1.58 -13.73 -16.84
CA THR A 63 1.57 -12.79 -17.97
C THR A 63 1.64 -11.36 -17.44
N ILE A 64 2.19 -10.45 -18.23
CA ILE A 64 2.24 -9.01 -17.90
C ILE A 64 1.29 -8.28 -18.83
N GLN A 65 0.37 -7.52 -18.27
CA GLN A 65 -0.54 -6.69 -19.05
C GLN A 65 0.20 -5.47 -19.62
N ASN A 66 -0.02 -5.18 -20.90
CA ASN A 66 0.51 -3.99 -21.58
C ASN A 66 2.03 -3.79 -21.41
N THR A 67 2.81 -4.74 -21.89
CA THR A 67 4.28 -4.70 -21.80
C THR A 67 4.92 -3.48 -22.48
N ASP A 68 4.26 -2.90 -23.48
CA ASP A 68 4.73 -1.66 -24.11
C ASP A 68 4.66 -0.47 -23.16
N PHE A 69 3.61 -0.40 -22.34
CA PHE A 69 3.51 0.62 -21.29
C PHE A 69 4.53 0.35 -20.17
N LEU A 70 4.73 -0.91 -19.78
CA LEU A 70 5.80 -1.26 -18.82
C LEU A 70 7.17 -0.78 -19.32
N ARG A 71 7.52 -1.00 -20.59
CA ARG A 71 8.80 -0.51 -21.16
C ARG A 71 8.92 1.02 -21.08
N LYS A 72 7.81 1.76 -21.24
CA LYS A 72 7.79 3.21 -21.04
C LYS A 72 8.00 3.58 -19.57
N VAL A 73 7.34 2.86 -18.66
CA VAL A 73 7.48 3.05 -17.21
C VAL A 73 8.92 2.80 -16.76
N MET A 74 9.59 1.78 -17.31
CA MET A 74 11.00 1.50 -16.97
C MET A 74 11.95 2.67 -17.30
N LYS A 75 11.63 3.51 -18.31
CA LYS A 75 12.42 4.71 -18.65
C LYS A 75 12.35 5.82 -17.59
N LEU A 76 11.42 5.75 -16.63
CA LEU A 76 11.40 6.69 -15.52
C LEU A 76 12.67 6.66 -14.66
N LYS A 77 13.40 5.54 -14.68
CA LYS A 77 14.73 5.44 -14.04
C LYS A 77 15.78 6.36 -14.67
N GLU A 78 15.58 6.83 -15.89
CA GLU A 78 16.45 7.84 -16.52
C GLU A 78 16.31 9.21 -15.82
N GLN A 79 15.11 9.50 -15.26
CA GLN A 79 14.82 10.72 -14.51
C GLN A 79 15.08 10.58 -13.00
N ASN A 80 14.87 9.36 -12.46
CA ASN A 80 15.14 9.01 -11.06
C ASN A 80 15.84 7.66 -10.98
N PRO A 81 17.18 7.60 -11.01
CA PRO A 81 17.92 6.32 -10.97
C PRO A 81 17.72 5.50 -9.69
N GLU A 82 17.30 6.14 -8.60
CA GLU A 82 17.04 5.45 -7.33
C GLU A 82 15.62 4.82 -7.27
N LEU A 83 14.74 5.14 -8.23
CA LEU A 83 13.38 4.62 -8.29
C LEU A 83 13.39 3.09 -8.40
N LYS A 84 12.66 2.42 -7.51
CA LYS A 84 12.43 0.98 -7.57
C LYS A 84 11.15 0.71 -8.35
N ILE A 85 11.24 -0.08 -9.41
CA ILE A 85 10.08 -0.48 -10.23
C ILE A 85 9.82 -1.96 -10.01
N ILE A 86 8.62 -2.26 -9.55
CA ILE A 86 8.17 -3.57 -9.07
C ILE A 86 6.99 -4.01 -9.94
N LEU A 87 6.92 -5.26 -10.34
CA LEU A 87 5.72 -5.81 -10.96
C LEU A 87 4.76 -6.31 -9.88
N SER A 88 3.58 -5.72 -9.80
CA SER A 88 2.49 -6.25 -8.99
C SER A 88 1.70 -7.28 -9.78
N ILE A 89 1.43 -8.43 -9.17
CA ILE A 89 0.72 -9.56 -9.79
C ILE A 89 -0.54 -9.82 -8.98
N GLY A 90 -1.69 -9.75 -9.64
CA GLY A 90 -2.99 -9.94 -9.00
C GLY A 90 -3.97 -8.82 -9.28
N GLY A 91 -4.50 -8.23 -8.20
CA GLY A 91 -5.56 -7.24 -8.20
C GLY A 91 -6.96 -7.85 -8.10
N TRP A 92 -7.96 -7.01 -7.86
CA TRP A 92 -9.35 -7.44 -7.71
C TRP A 92 -9.83 -8.27 -8.91
N THR A 93 -10.48 -9.39 -8.66
CA THR A 93 -10.93 -10.41 -9.65
C THR A 93 -9.83 -11.23 -10.34
N ALA A 94 -8.56 -11.06 -9.99
CA ALA A 94 -7.49 -11.88 -10.54
C ALA A 94 -7.49 -13.29 -9.91
N GLY A 95 -7.93 -14.27 -10.66
CA GLY A 95 -8.03 -15.68 -10.25
C GLY A 95 -6.73 -16.47 -10.40
N ASN A 96 -6.88 -17.80 -10.33
CA ASN A 96 -5.83 -18.81 -10.53
C ASN A 96 -4.79 -18.90 -9.40
N PHE A 97 -4.86 -18.04 -8.39
CA PHE A 97 -3.90 -18.06 -7.27
C PHE A 97 -4.06 -19.30 -6.39
N SER A 98 -5.30 -19.72 -6.08
CA SER A 98 -5.56 -20.86 -5.20
C SER A 98 -5.00 -22.15 -5.81
N GLU A 99 -5.23 -22.36 -7.09
CA GLU A 99 -4.71 -23.51 -7.84
C GLU A 99 -3.18 -23.46 -7.95
N MET A 100 -2.62 -22.29 -8.31
CA MET A 100 -1.18 -22.10 -8.41
C MET A 100 -0.48 -22.33 -7.08
N ALA A 101 -1.04 -21.79 -5.99
CA ALA A 101 -0.42 -21.88 -4.67
C ALA A 101 -0.52 -23.27 -4.03
N ALA A 102 -1.50 -24.09 -4.41
CA ALA A 102 -1.71 -25.41 -3.85
C ALA A 102 -0.61 -26.42 -4.24
N ASP A 103 0.00 -26.30 -5.43
CA ASP A 103 0.93 -27.28 -5.96
C ASP A 103 2.37 -26.71 -6.04
N GLU A 104 3.35 -27.47 -5.54
CA GLU A 104 4.77 -27.05 -5.57
C GLU A 104 5.29 -26.85 -6.98
N HIS A 105 4.88 -27.70 -7.93
CA HIS A 105 5.29 -27.59 -9.33
C HIS A 105 4.83 -26.26 -9.93
N PHE A 106 3.56 -25.90 -9.68
CA PHE A 106 3.00 -24.64 -10.15
C PHE A 106 3.63 -23.42 -9.46
N ARG A 107 3.78 -23.44 -8.12
CA ARG A 107 4.48 -22.37 -7.39
C ARG A 107 5.89 -22.13 -7.91
N MET A 108 6.65 -23.19 -8.14
CA MET A 108 8.02 -23.10 -8.64
C MET A 108 8.08 -22.65 -10.10
N GLY A 109 7.10 -23.03 -10.93
CA GLY A 109 6.93 -22.55 -12.30
C GLY A 109 6.68 -21.05 -12.32
N PHE A 110 5.66 -20.61 -11.58
CA PHE A 110 5.31 -19.20 -11.39
C PHE A 110 6.50 -18.37 -10.88
N ALA A 111 7.21 -18.86 -9.85
CA ALA A 111 8.36 -18.16 -9.28
C ALA A 111 9.51 -18.00 -10.30
N ARG A 112 9.78 -19.01 -11.11
CA ARG A 112 10.79 -18.93 -12.20
C ARG A 112 10.36 -17.91 -13.26
N ASP A 113 9.08 -17.87 -13.61
CA ASP A 113 8.56 -16.92 -14.60
C ASP A 113 8.61 -15.48 -14.06
N CYS A 114 8.32 -15.27 -12.77
CA CYS A 114 8.56 -13.99 -12.08
C CYS A 114 10.02 -13.55 -12.14
N LYS A 115 10.96 -14.49 -11.88
CA LYS A 115 12.39 -14.18 -11.96
C LYS A 115 12.82 -13.82 -13.39
N LYS A 116 12.32 -14.54 -14.39
CA LYS A 116 12.56 -14.23 -15.80
C LYS A 116 12.09 -12.81 -16.15
N ALA A 117 10.89 -12.41 -15.69
CA ALA A 117 10.39 -11.06 -15.91
C ALA A 117 11.27 -10.01 -15.23
N VAL A 118 11.71 -10.26 -13.98
CA VAL A 118 12.65 -9.38 -13.28
C VAL A 118 13.92 -9.16 -14.11
N ASP A 119 14.49 -10.23 -14.66
CA ASP A 119 15.73 -10.16 -15.44
C ASP A 119 15.51 -9.52 -16.82
N GLU A 120 14.41 -9.85 -17.49
CA GLU A 120 14.10 -9.37 -18.86
C GLU A 120 13.82 -7.86 -18.86
N TYR A 121 13.02 -7.37 -17.91
CA TYR A 121 12.61 -5.97 -17.86
C TYR A 121 13.52 -5.11 -16.97
N GLY A 122 14.42 -5.70 -16.18
CA GLY A 122 15.26 -4.96 -15.21
C GLY A 122 14.47 -4.44 -14.01
N LEU A 123 13.44 -5.19 -13.58
CA LEU A 123 12.62 -4.85 -12.43
C LEU A 123 13.42 -4.98 -11.12
N ASP A 124 13.03 -4.20 -10.11
CA ASP A 124 13.64 -4.29 -8.77
C ASP A 124 12.94 -5.31 -7.87
N GLY A 125 11.73 -5.79 -8.24
CA GLY A 125 10.97 -6.71 -7.40
C GLY A 125 9.67 -7.22 -7.98
N ILE A 126 9.03 -8.04 -7.17
CA ILE A 126 7.69 -8.59 -7.36
C ILE A 126 6.83 -8.20 -6.15
N ASP A 127 5.61 -7.78 -6.40
CA ASP A 127 4.55 -7.55 -5.43
C ASP A 127 3.42 -8.54 -5.68
N ILE A 128 2.88 -9.15 -4.63
CA ILE A 128 1.75 -10.08 -4.76
C ILE A 128 0.50 -9.42 -4.17
N ASP A 129 -0.49 -9.26 -5.01
CA ASP A 129 -1.78 -8.65 -4.70
C ASP A 129 -2.91 -9.68 -4.92
N TRP A 130 -2.88 -10.76 -4.12
CA TRP A 130 -3.93 -11.78 -4.13
C TRP A 130 -5.10 -11.33 -3.24
N GLU A 131 -6.26 -11.08 -3.84
CA GLU A 131 -7.46 -10.55 -3.16
C GLU A 131 -8.62 -11.54 -3.15
N TYR A 132 -8.69 -12.53 -2.22
CA TYR A 132 -7.76 -12.79 -1.11
C TYR A 132 -7.60 -14.31 -0.92
N PRO A 133 -6.54 -14.81 -0.30
CA PRO A 133 -6.42 -16.21 0.08
C PRO A 133 -7.63 -16.66 0.91
N SER A 134 -8.18 -17.83 0.66
CA SER A 134 -9.36 -18.42 1.33
C SER A 134 -10.65 -17.57 1.24
N SER A 135 -10.73 -16.62 0.29
CA SER A 135 -11.91 -15.77 0.06
C SER A 135 -12.32 -15.79 -1.41
N ASN A 136 -13.61 -16.00 -1.66
CA ASN A 136 -14.19 -15.93 -3.00
C ASN A 136 -14.95 -14.61 -3.27
N GLU A 137 -14.79 -13.59 -2.45
CA GLU A 137 -15.52 -12.32 -2.55
C GLU A 137 -15.29 -11.61 -3.89
N ALA A 138 -14.09 -11.74 -4.48
CA ALA A 138 -13.77 -11.18 -5.80
C ALA A 138 -14.26 -12.05 -6.98
N GLY A 139 -15.03 -13.11 -6.72
CA GLY A 139 -15.48 -14.07 -7.75
C GLY A 139 -14.35 -15.01 -8.23
N ILE A 140 -13.31 -15.18 -7.43
CA ILE A 140 -12.17 -16.07 -7.69
C ILE A 140 -12.31 -17.39 -6.94
N SER A 141 -11.53 -18.41 -7.33
CA SER A 141 -11.38 -19.65 -6.59
C SER A 141 -10.73 -19.41 -5.23
N ALA A 142 -11.12 -20.24 -4.25
CA ALA A 142 -10.61 -20.19 -2.89
C ALA A 142 -10.58 -21.58 -2.25
N SER A 143 -9.58 -21.84 -1.42
CA SER A 143 -9.41 -23.05 -0.63
C SER A 143 -9.19 -22.69 0.84
N PRO A 144 -9.63 -23.51 1.81
CA PRO A 144 -9.26 -23.35 3.21
C PRO A 144 -7.74 -23.36 3.45
N ASP A 145 -7.01 -24.03 2.57
CA ASP A 145 -5.54 -24.19 2.68
C ASP A 145 -4.75 -23.00 2.10
N ASP A 146 -5.42 -22.03 1.49
CA ASP A 146 -4.76 -20.91 0.80
C ASP A 146 -3.87 -20.07 1.72
N ILE A 147 -4.19 -19.97 3.02
CA ILE A 147 -3.35 -19.23 4.00
C ILE A 147 -1.99 -19.89 4.15
N ASP A 148 -1.97 -21.21 4.29
CA ASP A 148 -0.73 -21.98 4.38
C ASP A 148 0.01 -21.99 3.03
N ASN A 149 -0.73 -22.19 1.94
CA ASN A 149 -0.21 -22.16 0.58
C ASN A 149 0.39 -20.80 0.20
N PHE A 150 -0.19 -19.69 0.69
CA PHE A 150 0.38 -18.36 0.53
C PHE A 150 1.77 -18.26 1.19
N THR A 151 1.93 -18.83 2.39
CA THR A 151 3.24 -18.88 3.05
C THR A 151 4.26 -19.68 2.25
N LEU A 152 3.84 -20.80 1.65
CA LEU A 152 4.69 -21.60 0.75
C LEU A 152 5.04 -20.83 -0.51
N LEU A 153 4.11 -20.10 -1.10
CA LEU A 153 4.34 -19.24 -2.26
C LEU A 153 5.39 -18.16 -1.96
N MET A 154 5.30 -17.48 -0.80
CA MET A 154 6.30 -16.47 -0.41
C MET A 154 7.68 -17.08 -0.21
N ARG A 155 7.77 -18.30 0.36
CA ARG A 155 9.02 -19.06 0.49
C ARG A 155 9.63 -19.34 -0.88
N ASP A 156 8.86 -19.88 -1.80
CA ASP A 156 9.31 -20.33 -3.11
C ASP A 156 9.72 -19.14 -3.99
N LEU A 157 8.94 -18.05 -3.96
CA LEU A 157 9.31 -16.78 -4.59
C LEU A 157 10.64 -16.25 -4.03
N ARG A 158 10.79 -16.19 -2.70
CA ARG A 158 12.04 -15.70 -2.10
C ARG A 158 13.24 -16.58 -2.46
N GLN A 159 13.05 -17.88 -2.53
CA GLN A 159 14.11 -18.82 -2.93
C GLN A 159 14.59 -18.54 -4.35
N VAL A 160 13.68 -18.34 -5.30
CA VAL A 160 13.98 -18.15 -6.72
C VAL A 160 14.46 -16.73 -7.02
N LEU A 161 13.81 -15.71 -6.45
CA LEU A 161 14.17 -14.30 -6.64
C LEU A 161 15.50 -13.93 -5.97
N GLY A 162 15.89 -14.64 -4.91
CA GLY A 162 17.06 -14.31 -4.11
C GLY A 162 16.84 -13.12 -3.19
N LYS A 163 17.88 -12.71 -2.43
CA LYS A 163 17.79 -11.69 -1.38
C LYS A 163 17.83 -10.24 -1.88
N LYS A 164 18.26 -10.01 -3.11
CA LYS A 164 18.44 -8.65 -3.67
C LYS A 164 17.19 -8.12 -4.35
N THR A 165 16.33 -9.00 -4.84
CA THR A 165 15.06 -8.66 -5.47
C THR A 165 14.01 -8.40 -4.40
N LEU A 166 13.30 -7.29 -4.47
CA LEU A 166 12.22 -6.98 -3.54
C LEU A 166 11.06 -7.98 -3.70
N LEU A 167 10.52 -8.43 -2.58
CA LEU A 167 9.29 -9.23 -2.54
C LEU A 167 8.33 -8.59 -1.55
N THR A 168 7.24 -8.06 -2.05
CA THR A 168 6.25 -7.31 -1.28
C THR A 168 4.85 -7.88 -1.51
N ILE A 169 3.91 -7.46 -0.70
CA ILE A 169 2.51 -7.88 -0.82
C ILE A 169 1.59 -6.69 -0.56
N ALA A 170 0.42 -6.68 -1.20
CA ALA A 170 -0.72 -5.86 -0.81
C ALA A 170 -1.70 -6.70 0.01
N THR A 171 -2.34 -6.09 1.02
CA THR A 171 -3.16 -6.83 1.99
C THR A 171 -4.44 -6.10 2.35
N ILE A 172 -5.49 -6.87 2.64
CA ILE A 172 -6.76 -6.34 3.15
C ILE A 172 -6.56 -5.57 4.47
N ALA A 173 -7.35 -4.53 4.69
CA ALA A 173 -7.22 -3.61 5.82
C ALA A 173 -7.25 -4.28 7.21
N ASP A 174 -7.96 -5.38 7.41
CA ASP A 174 -8.12 -6.04 8.71
C ASP A 174 -7.12 -7.18 8.98
N ALA A 175 -6.08 -7.29 8.16
CA ALA A 175 -4.98 -8.28 8.32
C ALA A 175 -5.45 -9.75 8.30
N LYS A 176 -6.57 -10.05 7.65
CA LYS A 176 -7.07 -11.42 7.47
C LYS A 176 -6.32 -12.14 6.35
N PHE A 177 -6.54 -13.44 6.26
CA PHE A 177 -6.17 -14.31 5.14
C PHE A 177 -4.65 -14.52 4.93
N ILE A 178 -3.80 -14.05 5.83
CA ILE A 178 -2.34 -14.24 5.76
C ILE A 178 -1.79 -14.54 7.16
N ASP A 179 -0.97 -15.58 7.28
CA ASP A 179 -0.11 -15.78 8.45
C ASP A 179 1.14 -14.91 8.32
N PHE A 180 1.05 -13.67 8.79
CA PHE A 180 2.18 -12.74 8.74
C PHE A 180 3.39 -13.23 9.53
N ARG A 181 3.19 -13.92 10.66
CA ARG A 181 4.33 -14.42 11.46
C ARG A 181 5.17 -15.42 10.67
N ALA A 182 4.54 -16.27 9.87
CA ALA A 182 5.22 -17.22 9.01
C ALA A 182 5.82 -16.54 7.76
N CYS A 183 5.14 -15.53 7.18
CA CYS A 183 5.53 -14.89 5.92
C CYS A 183 6.64 -13.83 6.07
N MET A 184 6.72 -13.08 7.18
CA MET A 184 7.57 -11.89 7.30
C MET A 184 9.07 -12.14 7.10
N LYS A 185 9.55 -13.36 7.29
CA LYS A 185 10.95 -13.72 7.02
C LYS A 185 11.29 -13.76 5.53
N TYR A 186 10.28 -13.82 4.67
CA TYR A 186 10.41 -13.84 3.21
C TYR A 186 10.17 -12.48 2.57
N LEU A 187 9.42 -11.60 3.25
CA LEU A 187 8.94 -10.32 2.73
C LEU A 187 9.85 -9.15 3.12
N ASP A 188 10.01 -8.21 2.20
CA ASP A 188 10.68 -6.94 2.47
C ASP A 188 9.75 -5.97 3.17
N PHE A 189 8.53 -5.79 2.66
CA PHE A 189 7.49 -4.97 3.31
C PHE A 189 6.07 -5.36 2.85
N VAL A 190 5.09 -4.78 3.53
CA VAL A 190 3.65 -5.04 3.37
C VAL A 190 2.93 -3.72 3.10
N ASN A 191 2.13 -3.68 2.04
CA ASN A 191 1.28 -2.56 1.66
C ASN A 191 -0.14 -2.78 2.20
N ILE A 192 -0.59 -1.98 3.17
CA ILE A 192 -1.95 -2.09 3.72
C ILE A 192 -2.92 -1.34 2.80
N MET A 193 -3.91 -2.01 2.23
CA MET A 193 -5.01 -1.38 1.51
C MET A 193 -6.06 -0.82 2.51
N ALA A 194 -5.73 0.30 3.17
CA ALA A 194 -6.57 0.94 4.19
C ALA A 194 -7.67 1.83 3.57
N TYR A 195 -8.27 1.36 2.51
CA TYR A 195 -9.34 2.01 1.76
C TYR A 195 -10.36 0.98 1.28
N ASP A 196 -11.43 1.44 0.63
CA ASP A 196 -12.54 0.60 0.16
C ASP A 196 -13.24 -0.20 1.28
N VAL A 197 -13.15 0.30 2.51
CA VAL A 197 -13.72 -0.36 3.68
C VAL A 197 -15.23 -0.12 3.85
N ALA A 198 -15.81 0.77 3.06
CA ALA A 198 -17.25 1.04 2.97
C ALA A 198 -17.58 1.87 1.72
N ASN A 199 -18.88 2.04 1.46
CA ASN A 199 -19.43 3.00 0.49
C ASN A 199 -20.31 4.03 1.21
N PRO A 200 -20.59 5.19 0.60
CA PRO A 200 -21.56 6.13 1.16
C PRO A 200 -22.87 5.44 1.57
N PRO A 201 -23.45 5.82 2.71
CA PRO A 201 -23.19 7.02 3.48
C PRO A 201 -22.08 6.91 4.54
N LYS A 202 -21.13 6.02 4.35
CA LYS A 202 -19.93 5.87 5.18
C LYS A 202 -18.68 6.24 4.41
N HIS A 203 -17.64 6.64 5.11
CA HIS A 203 -16.33 6.85 4.52
C HIS A 203 -15.67 5.52 4.12
N HIS A 204 -14.99 5.49 2.98
CA HIS A 204 -14.19 4.35 2.58
C HIS A 204 -12.76 4.36 3.16
N THR A 205 -12.35 5.46 3.82
CA THR A 205 -11.04 5.58 4.46
C THR A 205 -11.06 6.73 5.47
N THR A 206 -11.11 6.44 6.77
CA THR A 206 -10.99 7.42 7.86
C THR A 206 -9.75 7.13 8.67
N LEU A 207 -9.06 8.17 9.16
CA LEU A 207 -7.90 7.97 10.01
C LEU A 207 -8.32 7.37 11.37
N TYR A 208 -9.29 7.97 12.01
CA TYR A 208 -9.80 7.52 13.31
C TYR A 208 -11.30 7.20 13.27
N ARG A 209 -11.78 6.51 14.30
CA ARG A 209 -13.17 6.06 14.42
C ARG A 209 -14.11 7.22 14.68
N SER A 210 -14.97 7.53 13.70
CA SER A 210 -16.07 8.47 13.80
C SER A 210 -17.41 7.76 13.59
N SER A 211 -18.52 8.50 13.72
CA SER A 211 -19.86 8.00 13.41
C SER A 211 -20.06 7.71 11.91
N LEU A 212 -19.22 8.28 11.03
CA LEU A 212 -19.26 8.09 9.58
C LEU A 212 -18.25 7.07 9.07
N SER A 213 -17.43 6.48 9.94
CA SER A 213 -16.43 5.47 9.54
C SER A 213 -17.06 4.20 8.96
N GLY A 214 -16.37 3.57 8.04
CA GLY A 214 -16.67 2.24 7.53
C GLY A 214 -16.40 1.13 8.56
N ARG A 215 -16.26 -0.13 8.08
CA ARG A 215 -16.05 -1.31 8.95
C ARG A 215 -14.76 -1.24 9.77
N ILE A 216 -13.74 -0.59 9.26
CA ILE A 216 -12.42 -0.42 9.88
C ILE A 216 -11.85 0.95 9.53
N THR A 217 -11.01 1.52 10.39
CA THR A 217 -10.29 2.77 10.13
C THR A 217 -8.84 2.51 9.79
N VAL A 218 -8.13 3.53 9.35
CA VAL A 218 -6.68 3.47 9.06
C VAL A 218 -5.89 3.07 10.31
N ASP A 219 -6.17 3.70 11.46
CA ASP A 219 -5.51 3.34 12.72
C ASP A 219 -5.78 1.88 13.10
N GLU A 220 -7.05 1.45 13.06
CA GLU A 220 -7.41 0.07 13.36
C GLU A 220 -6.75 -0.94 12.40
N ALA A 221 -6.62 -0.59 11.11
CA ALA A 221 -5.94 -1.41 10.12
C ALA A 221 -4.44 -1.59 10.44
N VAL A 222 -3.76 -0.50 10.80
CA VAL A 222 -2.37 -0.55 11.24
C VAL A 222 -2.22 -1.41 12.51
N GLN A 223 -3.08 -1.19 13.53
CA GLN A 223 -3.04 -1.98 14.76
C GLN A 223 -3.31 -3.48 14.51
N ALA A 224 -4.21 -3.81 13.57
CA ALA A 224 -4.48 -5.19 13.18
C ALA A 224 -3.22 -5.88 12.61
N HIS A 225 -2.50 -5.22 11.70
CA HIS A 225 -1.26 -5.76 11.13
C HIS A 225 -0.13 -5.90 12.16
N LEU A 226 0.04 -4.90 13.05
CA LEU A 226 1.01 -4.99 14.15
C LEU A 226 0.70 -6.18 15.07
N LYS A 227 -0.57 -6.36 15.44
CA LYS A 227 -1.02 -7.51 16.25
C LYS A 227 -0.82 -8.84 15.54
N ALA A 228 -1.01 -8.87 14.21
CA ALA A 228 -0.76 -10.04 13.37
C ALA A 228 0.74 -10.39 13.23
N GLY A 229 1.65 -9.49 13.63
CA GLY A 229 3.09 -9.76 13.69
C GLY A 229 3.92 -9.06 12.61
N VAL A 230 3.35 -8.10 11.88
CA VAL A 230 4.13 -7.28 10.93
C VAL A 230 4.88 -6.19 11.69
N PRO A 231 6.21 -6.09 11.55
CA PRO A 231 6.99 -5.00 12.16
C PRO A 231 6.63 -3.63 11.57
N ARG A 232 6.61 -2.57 12.39
CA ARG A 232 6.28 -1.20 11.94
C ARG A 232 7.12 -0.74 10.76
N GLU A 233 8.42 -1.01 10.84
CA GLU A 233 9.42 -0.67 9.83
C GLU A 233 9.31 -1.49 8.53
N LYS A 234 8.29 -2.36 8.45
CA LYS A 234 7.92 -3.11 7.24
C LYS A 234 6.48 -2.84 6.79
N LEU A 235 5.77 -1.87 7.38
CA LEU A 235 4.42 -1.50 6.99
C LEU A 235 4.40 -0.19 6.20
N THR A 236 3.74 -0.18 5.06
CA THR A 236 3.31 1.06 4.38
C THR A 236 1.80 1.23 4.51
N LEU A 237 1.38 2.47 4.71
CA LEU A 237 -0.03 2.83 4.82
C LEU A 237 -0.61 3.19 3.46
N GLY A 238 -1.62 2.44 3.02
CA GLY A 238 -2.34 2.68 1.78
C GLY A 238 -3.32 3.83 1.87
N MET A 239 -3.30 4.69 0.86
CA MET A 239 -4.16 5.86 0.70
C MET A 239 -4.75 5.87 -0.72
N PRO A 240 -6.05 6.14 -0.89
CA PRO A 240 -6.64 6.26 -2.22
C PRO A 240 -6.44 7.66 -2.79
N LEU A 241 -6.15 7.76 -4.09
CA LEU A 241 -6.20 9.02 -4.84
C LEU A 241 -7.52 9.18 -5.60
N TYR A 242 -8.52 8.42 -5.23
CA TYR A 242 -9.90 8.43 -5.76
C TYR A 242 -10.90 8.54 -4.62
N GLY A 243 -12.17 8.74 -4.98
CA GLY A 243 -13.26 8.74 -4.01
C GLY A 243 -14.31 7.67 -4.30
N ARG A 244 -15.31 7.54 -3.42
CA ARG A 244 -16.48 6.65 -3.54
C ARG A 244 -17.78 7.42 -3.45
N GLY A 245 -18.67 7.24 -4.45
CA GLY A 245 -19.98 7.89 -4.54
C GLY A 245 -21.14 7.00 -4.14
N ALA A 246 -22.23 7.63 -3.70
CA ALA A 246 -23.47 6.91 -3.40
C ALA A 246 -24.07 6.31 -4.68
N GLY A 247 -24.53 5.06 -4.60
CA GLY A 247 -25.21 4.37 -5.71
C GLY A 247 -24.30 3.86 -6.81
N SER A 248 -22.99 4.03 -6.72
CA SER A 248 -22.02 3.41 -7.63
C SER A 248 -20.85 2.85 -6.85
N ASN A 249 -20.34 1.70 -7.29
CA ASN A 249 -19.12 1.13 -6.73
C ASN A 249 -17.87 1.89 -7.18
N LYS A 250 -18.03 2.95 -7.99
CA LYS A 250 -16.92 3.64 -8.60
C LYS A 250 -17.12 5.13 -8.48
N VAL A 251 -16.16 5.80 -7.93
CA VAL A 251 -15.99 7.21 -8.11
C VAL A 251 -14.86 7.48 -9.05
N LEU A 252 -15.19 8.24 -9.87
CA LEU A 252 -14.54 8.86 -10.95
C LEU A 252 -13.47 9.83 -10.47
N GLY A 253 -12.22 9.47 -10.70
CA GLY A 253 -11.11 10.38 -10.74
C GLY A 253 -10.81 11.12 -9.43
N SER A 254 -9.85 11.99 -9.54
CA SER A 254 -9.26 12.73 -8.44
C SER A 254 -10.27 13.48 -7.58
N PHE A 255 -9.96 13.62 -6.30
CA PHE A 255 -10.69 14.43 -5.34
C PHE A 255 -10.97 15.88 -5.80
N VAL A 256 -10.25 16.42 -6.78
CA VAL A 256 -10.49 17.75 -7.36
C VAL A 256 -11.67 17.73 -8.31
N LYS A 257 -11.77 16.75 -9.20
CA LYS A 257 -12.97 16.58 -10.05
C LYS A 257 -14.20 16.34 -9.20
N THR A 258 -14.04 15.65 -8.09
CA THR A 258 -15.09 15.39 -7.11
C THR A 258 -15.47 16.65 -6.33
N GLY A 259 -14.49 17.52 -6.02
CA GLY A 259 -14.72 18.79 -5.33
C GLY A 259 -15.24 19.91 -6.24
N GLU A 260 -15.05 19.81 -7.54
CA GLU A 260 -15.45 20.80 -8.57
C GLU A 260 -16.82 20.55 -9.18
N THR A 261 -17.49 19.42 -8.91
CA THR A 261 -18.86 19.17 -9.37
C THR A 261 -19.83 20.16 -8.73
N GLY A 262 -19.76 21.38 -9.24
CA GLY A 262 -20.35 22.60 -8.78
C GLY A 262 -21.73 22.49 -8.15
N GLY A 263 -21.94 23.23 -7.10
CA GLY A 263 -23.23 23.74 -6.65
C GLY A 263 -24.23 22.76 -6.05
N GLN A 264 -24.16 21.49 -6.36
CA GLN A 264 -25.10 20.46 -5.91
C GLN A 264 -24.71 19.79 -4.57
N TYR A 265 -23.48 19.99 -4.10
CA TYR A 265 -22.98 19.32 -2.91
C TYR A 265 -22.37 20.30 -1.92
N LYS A 266 -22.56 20.03 -0.61
CA LYS A 266 -21.93 20.76 0.49
C LYS A 266 -20.61 20.08 0.82
N ARG A 267 -19.51 20.85 0.81
CA ARG A 267 -18.21 20.36 1.32
C ARG A 267 -18.23 20.29 2.82
N MET A 268 -17.98 19.13 3.37
CA MET A 268 -17.99 18.84 4.79
C MET A 268 -16.65 18.25 5.21
N TRP A 269 -16.38 18.32 6.50
CA TRP A 269 -15.20 17.73 7.13
C TRP A 269 -15.60 16.88 8.33
N ASP A 270 -15.16 15.64 8.39
CA ASP A 270 -15.27 14.79 9.58
C ASP A 270 -14.05 15.04 10.46
N ASP A 271 -14.22 15.87 11.49
CA ASP A 271 -13.11 16.29 12.34
C ASP A 271 -12.53 15.15 13.19
N VAL A 272 -13.28 14.12 13.49
CA VAL A 272 -12.80 12.91 14.18
C VAL A 272 -12.11 11.98 13.19
N GLY A 273 -12.75 11.67 12.07
CA GLY A 273 -12.21 10.79 11.02
C GLY A 273 -11.05 11.40 10.22
N LYS A 274 -10.85 12.73 10.35
CA LYS A 274 -9.81 13.51 9.64
C LYS A 274 -9.88 13.37 8.11
N VAL A 275 -11.09 13.36 7.57
CA VAL A 275 -11.35 13.25 6.13
C VAL A 275 -12.46 14.19 5.67
N PRO A 276 -12.38 14.69 4.42
CA PRO A 276 -13.47 15.45 3.82
C PRO A 276 -14.55 14.51 3.24
N TYR A 277 -15.72 15.08 2.97
CA TYR A 277 -16.76 14.45 2.18
C TYR A 277 -17.66 15.48 1.50
N LEU A 278 -18.39 15.05 0.48
CA LEU A 278 -19.47 15.83 -0.09
C LEU A 278 -20.80 15.31 0.44
N ALA A 279 -21.63 16.22 0.93
CA ALA A 279 -22.97 15.94 1.43
C ALA A 279 -24.05 16.49 0.51
N GLY A 280 -25.21 15.84 0.52
CA GLY A 280 -26.43 16.37 -0.05
C GLY A 280 -27.05 17.48 0.81
N ASP A 281 -28.19 18.00 0.40
CA ASP A 281 -28.92 19.04 1.14
C ASP A 281 -29.41 18.56 2.51
N ASP A 282 -29.67 17.29 2.67
CA ASP A 282 -30.05 16.62 3.91
C ASP A 282 -28.84 16.32 4.84
N GLY A 283 -27.64 16.73 4.45
CA GLY A 283 -26.40 16.51 5.20
C GLY A 283 -25.82 15.10 5.12
N LYS A 284 -26.45 14.16 4.37
CA LYS A 284 -25.91 12.82 4.21
C LYS A 284 -24.65 12.81 3.36
N LEU A 285 -23.69 12.01 3.75
CA LEU A 285 -22.49 11.74 2.97
C LEU A 285 -22.87 11.04 1.68
N LEU A 286 -22.60 11.70 0.55
CA LEU A 286 -22.85 11.17 -0.80
C LEU A 286 -21.57 10.80 -1.52
N LEU A 287 -20.44 11.40 -1.14
CA LEU A 287 -19.17 11.13 -1.75
C LEU A 287 -18.05 11.26 -0.69
N ALA A 288 -17.31 10.16 -0.52
CA ALA A 288 -16.17 10.04 0.37
C ALA A 288 -14.87 10.09 -0.44
N TYR A 289 -13.88 10.87 0.00
CA TYR A 289 -12.59 11.03 -0.70
C TYR A 289 -11.51 11.51 0.27
N ASP A 290 -10.25 11.46 -0.17
CA ASP A 290 -9.14 12.13 0.50
C ASP A 290 -8.82 13.48 -0.17
N SER A 291 -8.30 14.42 0.60
CA SER A 291 -7.77 15.71 0.13
C SER A 291 -6.32 15.87 0.57
N PRO A 292 -5.56 16.87 0.07
CA PRO A 292 -4.23 17.16 0.56
C PRO A 292 -4.15 17.31 2.09
N VAL A 293 -5.21 17.81 2.72
CA VAL A 293 -5.29 17.97 4.19
C VAL A 293 -5.43 16.61 4.88
N SER A 294 -6.34 15.75 4.46
CA SER A 294 -6.49 14.41 5.04
C SER A 294 -5.26 13.54 4.81
N LEU A 295 -4.65 13.63 3.62
CA LEU A 295 -3.39 12.96 3.32
C LEU A 295 -2.25 13.44 4.22
N ALA A 296 -2.21 14.75 4.56
CA ALA A 296 -1.24 15.29 5.52
C ALA A 296 -1.39 14.67 6.90
N TYR A 297 -2.63 14.53 7.42
CA TYR A 297 -2.89 13.84 8.69
C TYR A 297 -2.44 12.37 8.65
N LYS A 298 -2.68 11.65 7.55
CA LYS A 298 -2.22 10.27 7.38
C LYS A 298 -0.69 10.19 7.31
N CYS A 299 -0.02 11.13 6.65
CA CYS A 299 1.44 11.20 6.61
C CYS A 299 2.04 11.51 8.00
N GLN A 300 1.41 12.39 8.77
CA GLN A 300 1.81 12.65 10.15
C GLN A 300 1.66 11.36 11.00
N TYR A 301 0.54 10.67 10.88
CA TYR A 301 0.31 9.38 11.55
C TYR A 301 1.40 8.34 11.20
N ILE A 302 1.80 8.22 9.92
CA ILE A 302 2.90 7.33 9.50
C ILE A 302 4.17 7.62 10.29
N LYS A 303 4.55 8.89 10.45
CA LYS A 303 5.73 9.31 11.20
C LYS A 303 5.60 9.02 12.70
N GLU A 304 4.46 9.35 13.29
CA GLU A 304 4.17 9.16 14.71
C GLU A 304 4.18 7.67 15.09
N GLN A 305 3.66 6.82 14.20
CA GLN A 305 3.65 5.38 14.40
C GLN A 305 4.98 4.71 14.03
N GLY A 306 5.92 5.42 13.41
CA GLY A 306 7.19 4.86 12.95
C GLY A 306 7.02 3.81 11.84
N LEU A 307 6.02 3.97 10.97
CA LEU A 307 5.81 3.08 9.84
C LEU A 307 6.90 3.27 8.78
N LEU A 308 7.08 2.26 7.91
CA LEU A 308 8.03 2.31 6.80
C LEU A 308 7.74 3.47 5.84
N GLY A 309 6.46 3.76 5.58
CA GLY A 309 6.09 4.82 4.67
C GLY A 309 4.62 4.78 4.23
N ALA A 310 4.37 5.40 3.09
CA ALA A 310 3.08 5.45 2.43
C ALA A 310 3.01 4.52 1.22
N MET A 311 1.81 4.06 0.90
CA MET A 311 1.45 3.52 -0.40
C MET A 311 0.23 4.28 -0.92
N TYR A 312 0.04 4.38 -2.23
CA TYR A 312 -1.20 4.90 -2.78
C TYR A 312 -1.66 4.17 -4.06
N TRP A 313 -2.96 3.98 -4.14
CA TRP A 313 -3.70 3.55 -5.31
C TRP A 313 -4.43 4.76 -5.90
N GLU A 314 -4.28 5.22 -7.13
CA GLU A 314 -3.16 4.97 -8.02
C GLU A 314 -2.81 6.28 -8.77
N CYS A 315 -1.66 6.35 -9.42
CA CYS A 315 -1.10 7.59 -9.98
C CYS A 315 -2.02 8.32 -10.95
N THR A 316 -2.81 7.59 -11.78
CA THR A 316 -3.63 8.21 -12.82
C THR A 316 -4.97 8.75 -12.31
N GLU A 317 -5.32 8.40 -11.06
CA GLU A 317 -6.51 8.90 -10.38
C GLU A 317 -6.29 10.26 -9.69
N ASP A 318 -5.04 10.70 -9.52
CA ASP A 318 -4.75 12.06 -9.03
C ASP A 318 -5.12 13.11 -10.08
N ASN A 319 -5.33 14.35 -9.64
CA ASN A 319 -5.63 15.45 -10.55
C ASN A 319 -4.42 15.86 -11.41
N ASP A 320 -4.67 16.76 -12.38
CA ASP A 320 -3.63 17.20 -13.31
C ASP A 320 -2.50 17.99 -12.63
N LEU A 321 -2.74 18.55 -11.44
CA LEU A 321 -1.76 19.25 -10.61
C LEU A 321 -0.97 18.33 -9.69
N LEU A 322 -1.30 17.02 -9.64
CA LEU A 322 -0.69 16.01 -8.76
C LEU A 322 -0.77 16.39 -7.27
N GLU A 323 -1.87 17.01 -6.84
CA GLU A 323 -1.98 17.57 -5.50
C GLU A 323 -1.93 16.50 -4.41
N GLY A 324 -2.49 15.30 -4.66
CA GLY A 324 -2.42 14.17 -3.75
C GLY A 324 -1.00 13.63 -3.61
N MET A 325 -0.36 13.33 -4.73
CA MET A 325 1.02 12.82 -4.76
C MET A 325 1.99 13.84 -4.15
N ARG A 326 1.86 15.13 -4.49
CA ARG A 326 2.67 16.23 -3.93
C ARG A 326 2.47 16.39 -2.43
N ALA A 327 1.23 16.26 -1.93
CA ALA A 327 0.95 16.32 -0.50
C ALA A 327 1.66 15.17 0.24
N ILE A 328 1.52 13.93 -0.25
CA ILE A 328 2.18 12.77 0.36
C ILE A 328 3.70 12.97 0.37
N TRP A 329 4.29 13.34 -0.77
CA TRP A 329 5.72 13.60 -0.88
C TRP A 329 6.19 14.68 0.11
N LEU A 330 5.50 15.81 0.13
CA LEU A 330 5.84 16.95 0.95
C LEU A 330 5.83 16.62 2.45
N TYR A 331 4.74 15.99 2.91
CA TYR A 331 4.53 15.73 4.33
C TYR A 331 5.35 14.56 4.87
N LEU A 332 5.79 13.62 4.03
CA LEU A 332 6.70 12.56 4.45
C LEU A 332 8.18 12.98 4.42
N ASN A 333 8.57 13.95 3.59
CA ASN A 333 9.97 14.37 3.44
C ASN A 333 10.33 15.64 4.24
N LYS A 334 9.34 16.30 4.85
CA LYS A 334 9.55 17.35 5.85
C LYS A 334 9.81 16.74 7.23
#